data_422b30c52da92e8f892a119947afd492
#
_entry.id   422b30c52da92e8f892a119947afd492
#
_cell.length_a   1.000
_cell.length_b   1.000
_cell.length_c   1.000
_cell.angle_alpha   90.00
_cell.angle_beta   90.00
_cell.angle_gamma   90.00
#
_symmetry.space_group_name_H-M   'P 1'
#
loop_
_entity.id
_entity.type
_entity.pdbx_description
1 polymer ?
#
loop_
_entity_poly.entity_id
_entity_poly.type
_entity_poly.pdbx_seq_one_letter_code
_entity_poly.pdbx_strand_id
1 'polypeptide(L)'
;ITETIDGDQVLAFLPAWDGRYYVNYPEHEPEVRMGGDEGLERLIKKAHQLGVKVVLMFGGPNLSTFDFLKKNKMMEASLKTSSGQPELQNWLDWNTDLQKETMGLIMNFGHPKYLDYMISKTAELFDTFDIDGVFLDGTLRWQNSPDYSAYEGLVQYTKEIRRRYPKKLVMGEDGYDAIYGLFDLFHTSGGPLGLEKYLLRYTRQFYYLAYPAENGSAGIHEIGWSNDSPTINDADPKYTIPSISLFHGDKEKYNLEINSKLEVYKNWKMKSTPLMKN
;
A
#
# COMPACT_ATOMS: atom_id res chain seq x y z
N ILE A 1 -17.88 9.31 -5.74
CA ILE A 1 -17.60 8.01 -6.37
C ILE A 1 -18.82 7.11 -6.24
N THR A 2 -19.30 6.84 -5.04
CA THR A 2 -20.43 5.93 -4.78
C THR A 2 -21.79 6.42 -5.29
N GLU A 3 -21.89 7.64 -5.76
CA GLU A 3 -23.03 8.15 -6.52
C GLU A 3 -23.03 7.68 -7.98
N THR A 4 -21.89 7.24 -8.48
CA THR A 4 -21.68 6.84 -9.88
C THR A 4 -21.40 5.34 -10.01
N ILE A 5 -20.69 4.77 -9.06
CA ILE A 5 -20.28 3.34 -9.04
C ILE A 5 -20.74 2.75 -7.70
N ASP A 6 -21.31 1.54 -7.75
CA ASP A 6 -21.72 0.84 -6.53
C ASP A 6 -20.54 0.66 -5.58
N GLY A 7 -20.77 0.93 -4.30
CA GLY A 7 -19.71 0.92 -3.30
C GLY A 7 -18.99 -0.42 -3.17
N ASP A 8 -19.66 -1.53 -3.41
CA ASP A 8 -19.10 -2.88 -3.39
C ASP A 8 -18.00 -3.12 -4.46
N GLN A 9 -17.86 -2.18 -5.40
CA GLN A 9 -16.84 -2.17 -6.45
C GLN A 9 -15.72 -1.17 -6.18
N VAL A 10 -15.78 -0.51 -5.04
CA VAL A 10 -14.82 0.52 -4.66
C VAL A 10 -13.95 0.02 -3.50
N LEU A 11 -12.66 0.19 -3.65
CA LEU A 11 -11.68 -0.02 -2.60
C LEU A 11 -11.03 1.32 -2.28
N ALA A 12 -11.15 1.74 -1.03
CA ALA A 12 -10.43 2.89 -0.50
C ALA A 12 -9.06 2.43 0.01
N PHE A 13 -8.02 2.84 -0.68
CA PHE A 13 -6.65 2.64 -0.26
C PHE A 13 -6.20 3.87 0.53
N LEU A 14 -5.84 3.68 1.79
CA LEU A 14 -5.51 4.76 2.71
C LEU A 14 -4.00 4.79 2.99
N PRO A 15 -3.26 5.66 2.34
CA PRO A 15 -1.91 6.00 2.76
C PRO A 15 -1.93 6.95 3.95
N ALA A 16 -0.82 7.05 4.65
CA ALA A 16 -0.58 8.02 5.72
C ALA A 16 -1.65 8.04 6.85
N TRP A 17 -2.43 6.96 7.00
CA TRP A 17 -3.39 6.81 8.09
C TRP A 17 -2.71 6.76 9.47
N ASP A 18 -1.45 6.32 9.49
CA ASP A 18 -0.55 6.23 10.64
C ASP A 18 0.37 7.46 10.75
N GLY A 19 0.07 8.52 10.02
CA GLY A 19 0.78 9.77 10.07
C GLY A 19 1.71 9.99 8.87
N ARG A 20 2.74 10.75 9.12
CA ARG A 20 3.68 11.11 8.08
C ARG A 20 4.57 9.91 7.72
N TYR A 21 4.82 9.78 6.45
CA TYR A 21 5.68 8.79 5.86
C TYR A 21 7.04 8.72 6.58
N TYR A 22 7.46 7.51 6.95
CA TYR A 22 8.69 7.14 7.66
C TYR A 22 8.84 7.56 9.13
N VAL A 23 7.99 8.39 9.69
CA VAL A 23 8.16 8.88 11.06
C VAL A 23 7.92 7.80 12.11
N ASN A 24 6.92 6.94 11.89
CA ASN A 24 6.45 5.96 12.87
C ASN A 24 6.63 4.50 12.42
N TYR A 25 7.51 4.25 11.45
CA TYR A 25 7.67 2.89 10.95
C TYR A 25 8.53 2.02 11.86
N PRO A 26 8.12 0.76 12.06
CA PRO A 26 6.92 0.07 11.61
C PRO A 26 5.83 -0.01 12.69
N GLU A 27 5.66 0.98 13.53
CA GLU A 27 4.66 0.95 14.63
C GLU A 27 3.23 0.89 14.09
N HIS A 28 2.92 1.57 12.98
CA HIS A 28 1.63 1.54 12.30
C HIS A 28 0.45 1.74 13.26
N GLU A 29 0.41 2.90 13.87
CA GLU A 29 -0.66 3.31 14.80
C GLU A 29 -1.45 4.48 14.20
N PRO A 30 -2.78 4.55 14.38
CA PRO A 30 -3.58 5.65 13.84
C PRO A 30 -3.09 7.02 14.30
N GLU A 31 -2.89 7.92 13.36
CA GLU A 31 -2.36 9.27 13.64
C GLU A 31 -3.35 10.09 14.50
N VAL A 32 -2.90 10.50 15.67
CA VAL A 32 -3.71 11.23 16.65
C VAL A 32 -4.27 12.54 16.10
N ARG A 33 -3.50 13.26 15.28
CA ARG A 33 -3.94 14.52 14.64
C ARG A 33 -5.03 14.30 13.61
N MET A 34 -5.19 13.09 13.09
CA MET A 34 -6.27 12.67 12.18
C MET A 34 -7.47 12.08 12.93
N GLY A 35 -7.43 12.06 14.25
CA GLY A 35 -8.49 11.57 15.11
C GLY A 35 -8.20 10.24 15.79
N GLY A 36 -7.01 9.69 15.64
CA GLY A 36 -6.59 8.45 16.28
C GLY A 36 -7.51 7.27 15.95
N ASP A 37 -7.61 6.33 16.86
CA ASP A 37 -8.41 5.12 16.71
C ASP A 37 -9.88 5.43 16.40
N GLU A 38 -10.50 6.34 17.17
CA GLU A 38 -11.89 6.72 16.93
C GLU A 38 -12.12 7.36 15.55
N GLY A 39 -11.15 8.13 15.06
CA GLY A 39 -11.19 8.73 13.73
C GLY A 39 -11.16 7.68 12.64
N LEU A 40 -10.27 6.71 12.77
CA LEU A 40 -10.13 5.61 11.84
C LEU A 40 -11.38 4.71 11.85
N GLU A 41 -11.89 4.34 13.03
CA GLU A 41 -13.13 3.56 13.17
C GLU A 41 -14.32 4.24 12.49
N ARG A 42 -14.50 5.55 12.72
CA ARG A 42 -15.58 6.32 12.08
C ARG A 42 -15.46 6.31 10.56
N LEU A 43 -14.24 6.44 10.03
CA LEU A 43 -13.98 6.40 8.59
C LEU A 43 -14.35 5.03 8.01
N ILE A 44 -13.86 3.95 8.61
CA ILE A 44 -14.12 2.58 8.16
C ILE A 44 -15.63 2.28 8.19
N LYS A 45 -16.28 2.59 9.30
CA LYS A 45 -17.72 2.42 9.43
C LYS A 45 -18.50 3.18 8.35
N LYS A 46 -18.08 4.40 8.03
CA LYS A 46 -18.71 5.19 6.98
C LYS A 46 -18.48 4.59 5.60
N ALA A 47 -17.27 4.12 5.33
CA ALA A 47 -16.94 3.43 4.09
C ALA A 47 -17.81 2.17 3.90
N HIS A 48 -17.90 1.33 4.92
CA HIS A 48 -18.73 0.12 4.91
C HIS A 48 -20.23 0.40 4.73
N GLN A 49 -20.74 1.47 5.32
CA GLN A 49 -22.13 1.92 5.08
C GLN A 49 -22.41 2.25 3.60
N LEU A 50 -21.38 2.62 2.87
CA LEU A 50 -21.42 2.88 1.43
C LEU A 50 -21.05 1.65 0.59
N GLY A 51 -20.78 0.50 1.21
CA GLY A 51 -20.30 -0.72 0.56
C GLY A 51 -18.81 -0.73 0.22
N VAL A 52 -18.08 0.35 0.52
CA VAL A 52 -16.67 0.53 0.15
C VAL A 52 -15.76 -0.27 1.06
N LYS A 53 -14.82 -1.01 0.48
CA LYS A 53 -13.75 -1.71 1.18
C LYS A 53 -12.62 -0.76 1.55
N VAL A 54 -11.98 -1.03 2.70
CA VAL A 54 -10.88 -0.19 3.21
C VAL A 54 -9.60 -1.02 3.38
N VAL A 55 -8.53 -0.55 2.77
CA VAL A 55 -7.19 -1.13 2.89
C VAL A 55 -6.23 -0.08 3.45
N LEU A 56 -5.50 -0.46 4.48
CA LEU A 56 -4.48 0.40 5.09
C LEU A 56 -3.11 0.12 4.46
N MET A 57 -2.38 1.19 4.15
CA MET A 57 -1.01 1.07 3.67
C MET A 57 -0.05 0.90 4.84
N PHE A 58 0.77 -0.13 4.80
CA PHE A 58 2.01 -0.20 5.55
C PHE A 58 3.11 0.40 4.68
N GLY A 59 3.38 1.66 4.89
CA GLY A 59 4.40 2.36 4.14
C GLY A 59 5.78 1.85 4.53
N GLY A 60 6.40 1.08 3.65
CA GLY A 60 7.70 0.49 3.92
C GLY A 60 7.71 -0.48 5.10
N PRO A 61 6.96 -1.58 5.06
CA PRO A 61 6.97 -2.58 6.13
C PRO A 61 8.36 -3.19 6.36
N ASN A 62 9.26 -3.00 5.44
CA ASN A 62 10.68 -3.32 5.55
C ASN A 62 11.53 -2.12 6.02
N LEU A 63 10.93 -1.04 6.49
CA LEU A 63 11.64 0.13 7.02
C LEU A 63 11.41 0.27 8.52
N SER A 64 12.39 0.80 9.22
CA SER A 64 12.30 1.01 10.66
C SER A 64 13.11 2.22 11.10
N THR A 65 12.54 2.99 12.02
CA THR A 65 13.27 4.07 12.67
C THR A 65 14.27 3.53 13.70
N PHE A 66 15.33 4.27 13.96
CA PHE A 66 16.30 3.88 15.01
C PHE A 66 15.66 3.83 16.40
N ASP A 67 14.68 4.67 16.66
CA ASP A 67 14.01 4.68 17.97
C ASP A 67 13.19 3.40 18.18
N PHE A 68 12.44 2.96 17.17
CA PHE A 68 11.78 1.66 17.20
C PHE A 68 12.77 0.52 17.43
N LEU A 69 13.87 0.50 16.69
CA LEU A 69 14.89 -0.55 16.79
C LEU A 69 15.50 -0.65 18.17
N LYS A 70 15.80 0.49 18.80
CA LYS A 70 16.32 0.54 20.17
C LYS A 70 15.27 0.09 21.20
N LYS A 71 14.06 0.64 21.12
CA LYS A 71 12.93 0.32 22.02
C LYS A 71 12.62 -1.18 22.00
N ASN A 72 12.60 -1.79 20.83
CA ASN A 72 12.21 -3.19 20.63
C ASN A 72 13.41 -4.17 20.58
N LYS A 73 14.63 -3.67 20.72
CA LYS A 73 15.88 -4.48 20.62
C LYS A 73 15.91 -5.30 19.33
N MET A 74 15.67 -4.64 18.19
CA MET A 74 15.55 -5.28 16.87
C MET A 74 16.66 -4.90 15.88
N MET A 75 17.78 -4.36 16.35
CA MET A 75 18.90 -3.98 15.48
C MET A 75 19.43 -5.14 14.63
N GLU A 76 19.45 -6.35 15.20
CA GLU A 76 19.88 -7.56 14.54
C GLU A 76 18.96 -8.02 13.40
N ALA A 77 17.70 -7.58 13.41
CA ALA A 77 16.71 -7.93 12.39
C ALA A 77 16.82 -7.06 11.11
N SER A 78 17.81 -6.19 11.02
CA SER A 78 18.07 -5.44 9.80
C SER A 78 18.53 -6.33 8.66
N LEU A 79 18.17 -5.95 7.44
CA LEU A 79 18.77 -6.49 6.24
C LEU A 79 20.26 -6.18 6.25
N LYS A 80 21.08 -7.13 5.83
CA LYS A 80 22.54 -6.95 5.84
C LYS A 80 23.10 -7.02 4.43
N THR A 81 24.05 -6.17 4.17
CA THR A 81 24.89 -6.21 2.97
C THR A 81 25.71 -7.51 2.93
N SER A 82 26.35 -7.79 1.80
CA SER A 82 27.25 -8.93 1.66
C SER A 82 28.45 -8.89 2.63
N SER A 83 28.81 -7.71 3.12
CA SER A 83 29.84 -7.52 4.15
C SER A 83 29.34 -7.65 5.59
N GLY A 84 28.05 -8.00 5.77
CA GLY A 84 27.42 -8.17 7.08
C GLY A 84 27.02 -6.86 7.78
N GLN A 85 27.13 -5.73 7.11
CA GLN A 85 26.73 -4.44 7.67
C GLN A 85 25.22 -4.22 7.50
N PRO A 86 24.52 -3.59 8.46
CA PRO A 86 23.14 -3.20 8.30
C PRO A 86 22.94 -2.29 7.09
N GLU A 87 21.88 -2.55 6.31
CA GLU A 87 21.52 -1.68 5.20
C GLU A 87 20.73 -0.48 5.72
N LEU A 88 21.26 0.71 5.46
CA LEU A 88 20.64 1.95 5.88
C LEU A 88 19.50 2.34 4.92
N GLN A 89 18.41 2.80 5.49
CA GLN A 89 17.40 3.51 4.76
C GLN A 89 17.85 4.95 4.52
N ASN A 90 18.05 5.28 3.27
CA ASN A 90 18.48 6.62 2.86
C ASN A 90 17.46 7.33 1.98
N TRP A 91 16.22 6.88 1.95
CA TRP A 91 15.16 7.56 1.24
C TRP A 91 14.94 8.92 1.87
N LEU A 92 15.22 9.95 1.09
CA LEU A 92 15.03 11.33 1.53
C LEU A 92 13.56 11.69 1.41
N ASP A 93 13.05 12.34 2.44
CA ASP A 93 11.75 12.96 2.33
C ASP A 93 11.81 14.12 1.32
N TRP A 94 10.94 14.07 0.36
CA TRP A 94 10.78 15.08 -0.68
C TRP A 94 10.07 16.34 -0.19
N ASN A 95 9.65 16.34 1.06
CA ASN A 95 9.04 17.49 1.67
C ASN A 95 10.07 18.55 2.06
N THR A 96 9.64 19.78 2.01
CA THR A 96 10.48 20.94 2.27
C THR A 96 10.77 21.21 3.75
N ASP A 97 10.22 20.43 4.67
CA ASP A 97 10.52 20.61 6.08
C ASP A 97 11.79 19.89 6.54
N LEU A 98 12.51 19.40 5.55
CA LEU A 98 13.93 19.21 5.62
C LEU A 98 14.40 18.27 6.72
N GLN A 99 14.26 16.98 6.49
CA GLN A 99 15.09 16.01 7.21
C GLN A 99 14.83 15.91 8.72
N LYS A 100 13.61 16.15 9.12
CA LYS A 100 13.20 15.87 10.50
C LYS A 100 12.89 14.38 10.71
N GLU A 101 12.84 13.63 9.62
CA GLU A 101 12.64 12.20 9.68
C GLU A 101 13.91 11.52 10.16
N THR A 102 13.73 10.61 11.07
CA THR A 102 14.83 9.79 11.56
C THR A 102 15.17 8.75 10.50
N MET A 103 16.40 8.79 10.02
CA MET A 103 16.94 7.68 9.25
C MET A 103 16.84 6.38 10.06
N GLY A 104 16.65 5.27 9.38
CA GLY A 104 16.51 3.97 10.01
C GLY A 104 17.24 2.88 9.22
N LEU A 105 16.86 1.66 9.49
CA LEU A 105 17.39 0.49 8.80
C LEU A 105 16.33 -0.15 7.91
N ILE A 106 16.78 -0.81 6.86
CA ILE A 106 15.94 -1.73 6.11
C ILE A 106 15.86 -3.03 6.91
N MET A 107 14.63 -3.49 7.11
CA MET A 107 14.35 -4.69 7.91
C MET A 107 14.28 -5.93 7.04
N ASN A 108 14.74 -7.04 7.59
CA ASN A 108 14.66 -8.34 6.93
C ASN A 108 13.41 -9.10 7.37
N PHE A 109 12.43 -9.24 6.48
CA PHE A 109 11.23 -10.05 6.73
C PHE A 109 11.54 -11.50 7.08
N GLY A 110 12.67 -12.05 6.64
CA GLY A 110 13.10 -13.39 7.01
C GLY A 110 13.58 -13.54 8.45
N HIS A 111 13.89 -12.44 9.14
CA HIS A 111 14.32 -12.52 10.53
C HIS A 111 13.13 -12.84 11.45
N PRO A 112 13.14 -13.94 12.22
CA PRO A 112 11.98 -14.44 12.95
C PRO A 112 11.30 -13.40 13.82
N LYS A 113 12.09 -12.64 14.58
CA LYS A 113 11.57 -11.62 15.49
C LYS A 113 10.82 -10.49 14.77
N TYR A 114 11.31 -10.08 13.61
CA TYR A 114 10.64 -9.05 12.82
C TYR A 114 9.40 -9.59 12.09
N LEU A 115 9.50 -10.80 11.56
CA LEU A 115 8.37 -11.51 10.96
C LEU A 115 7.21 -11.66 11.97
N ASP A 116 7.51 -12.13 13.17
CA ASP A 116 6.51 -12.28 14.25
C ASP A 116 5.89 -10.95 14.64
N TYR A 117 6.71 -9.89 14.69
CA TYR A 117 6.21 -8.53 14.93
C TYR A 117 5.21 -8.09 13.85
N MET A 118 5.56 -8.22 12.58
CA MET A 118 4.71 -7.78 11.48
C MET A 118 3.42 -8.60 11.37
N ILE A 119 3.49 -9.90 11.61
CA ILE A 119 2.29 -10.77 11.68
C ILE A 119 1.38 -10.31 12.83
N SER A 120 1.95 -10.06 14.00
CA SER A 120 1.20 -9.63 15.18
C SER A 120 0.57 -8.26 15.00
N LYS A 121 1.30 -7.31 14.43
CA LYS A 121 0.77 -5.96 14.15
C LYS A 121 -0.35 -6.00 13.11
N THR A 122 -0.21 -6.79 12.06
CA THR A 122 -1.29 -6.97 11.07
C THR A 122 -2.52 -7.61 11.70
N ALA A 123 -2.34 -8.64 12.54
CA ALA A 123 -3.43 -9.28 13.25
C ALA A 123 -4.14 -8.30 14.21
N GLU A 124 -3.38 -7.52 14.97
CA GLU A 124 -3.92 -6.47 15.86
C GLU A 124 -4.83 -5.50 15.09
N LEU A 125 -4.39 -5.03 13.92
CA LEU A 125 -5.19 -4.09 13.12
C LEU A 125 -6.45 -4.74 12.56
N PHE A 126 -6.40 -5.99 12.12
CA PHE A 126 -7.59 -6.71 11.67
C PHE A 126 -8.59 -6.99 12.79
N ASP A 127 -8.09 -7.27 13.99
CA ASP A 127 -8.92 -7.59 15.14
C ASP A 127 -9.52 -6.32 15.79
N THR A 128 -8.82 -5.19 15.69
CA THR A 128 -9.24 -3.90 16.27
C THR A 128 -10.14 -3.12 15.33
N PHE A 129 -9.72 -3.01 14.07
CA PHE A 129 -10.38 -2.15 13.09
C PHE A 129 -10.96 -2.99 11.97
N ASP A 130 -12.14 -3.20 11.78
CA ASP A 130 -12.74 -4.03 10.71
C ASP A 130 -12.32 -3.63 9.27
N ILE A 131 -11.00 -3.45 9.05
CA ILE A 131 -10.42 -3.15 7.75
C ILE A 131 -10.46 -4.38 6.83
N ASP A 132 -10.55 -4.17 5.53
CA ASP A 132 -10.67 -5.25 4.54
C ASP A 132 -9.33 -5.80 4.07
N GLY A 133 -8.23 -5.12 4.35
CA GLY A 133 -6.91 -5.58 3.97
C GLY A 133 -5.78 -4.64 4.36
N VAL A 134 -4.58 -5.08 4.03
CA VAL A 134 -3.35 -4.30 4.16
C VAL A 134 -2.59 -4.26 2.84
N PHE A 135 -1.89 -3.18 2.62
CA PHE A 135 -0.98 -3.01 1.50
C PHE A 135 0.45 -2.88 2.03
N LEU A 136 1.35 -3.67 1.48
CA LEU A 136 2.77 -3.64 1.81
C LEU A 136 3.51 -2.84 0.74
N ASP A 137 4.07 -1.72 1.13
CA ASP A 137 4.93 -0.90 0.29
C ASP A 137 6.34 -1.53 0.15
N GLY A 138 6.97 -1.37 -0.99
CA GLY A 138 8.35 -1.81 -1.20
C GLY A 138 8.57 -3.31 -1.17
N THR A 139 7.63 -4.12 -1.64
CA THR A 139 7.76 -5.59 -1.68
C THR A 139 8.83 -6.11 -2.64
N LEU A 140 9.43 -5.25 -3.44
CA LEU A 140 10.60 -5.54 -4.28
C LEU A 140 11.87 -5.91 -3.49
N ARG A 141 11.91 -5.70 -2.19
CA ARG A 141 13.08 -5.96 -1.37
C ARG A 141 13.34 -7.46 -1.23
N TRP A 142 14.02 -8.01 -2.22
CA TRP A 142 14.41 -9.42 -2.32
C TRP A 142 15.89 -9.67 -2.07
N GLN A 143 16.63 -8.65 -1.65
CA GLN A 143 18.06 -8.75 -1.41
C GLN A 143 18.37 -9.92 -0.48
N ASN A 144 19.33 -10.72 -0.88
CA ASN A 144 19.82 -11.80 -0.04
C ASN A 144 20.61 -11.23 1.13
N SER A 145 20.14 -11.53 2.33
CA SER A 145 20.91 -11.30 3.53
C SER A 145 21.69 -12.58 3.88
N PRO A 146 22.90 -12.48 4.44
CA PRO A 146 23.67 -13.67 4.83
C PRO A 146 22.94 -14.59 5.81
N ASP A 147 22.06 -14.05 6.63
CA ASP A 147 21.46 -14.78 7.76
C ASP A 147 20.07 -15.35 7.42
N TYR A 148 19.23 -14.57 6.75
CA TYR A 148 17.82 -14.91 6.50
C TYR A 148 17.35 -14.45 5.12
N SER A 149 16.52 -15.27 4.48
CA SER A 149 15.90 -14.92 3.20
C SER A 149 14.70 -13.99 3.40
N ALA A 150 14.80 -12.76 2.90
CA ALA A 150 13.68 -11.82 2.91
C ALA A 150 12.47 -12.34 2.11
N TYR A 151 12.73 -13.02 0.99
CA TYR A 151 11.68 -13.68 0.20
C TYR A 151 10.91 -14.74 0.99
N GLU A 152 11.62 -15.66 1.66
CA GLU A 152 10.96 -16.69 2.46
C GLU A 152 10.15 -16.10 3.62
N GLY A 153 10.65 -15.02 4.21
CA GLY A 153 9.92 -14.27 5.22
C GLY A 153 8.61 -13.68 4.69
N LEU A 154 8.65 -13.10 3.50
CA LEU A 154 7.45 -12.57 2.84
C LEU A 154 6.44 -13.68 2.51
N VAL A 155 6.92 -14.84 2.05
CA VAL A 155 6.10 -16.03 1.83
C VAL A 155 5.44 -16.52 3.13
N GLN A 156 6.18 -16.57 4.22
CA GLN A 156 5.65 -16.98 5.52
C GLN A 156 4.63 -15.98 6.06
N TYR A 157 4.92 -14.70 5.97
CA TYR A 157 4.00 -13.64 6.35
C TYR A 157 2.66 -13.77 5.62
N THR A 158 2.69 -13.81 4.28
CA THR A 158 1.46 -13.87 3.48
C THR A 158 0.65 -15.15 3.75
N LYS A 159 1.32 -16.29 3.90
CA LYS A 159 0.68 -17.56 4.26
C LYS A 159 -0.01 -17.50 5.62
N GLU A 160 0.67 -16.95 6.62
CA GLU A 160 0.13 -16.88 7.98
C GLU A 160 -1.04 -15.88 8.08
N ILE A 161 -0.94 -14.72 7.43
CA ILE A 161 -2.06 -13.77 7.38
C ILE A 161 -3.26 -14.38 6.67
N ARG A 162 -3.09 -15.04 5.53
CA ARG A 162 -4.19 -15.71 4.82
C ARG A 162 -4.80 -16.85 5.61
N ARG A 163 -3.99 -17.57 6.37
CA ARG A 163 -4.47 -18.64 7.24
C ARG A 163 -5.37 -18.12 8.36
N ARG A 164 -4.99 -17.00 8.99
CA ARG A 164 -5.76 -16.38 10.07
C ARG A 164 -6.97 -15.61 9.54
N TYR A 165 -6.80 -14.90 8.45
CA TYR A 165 -7.76 -13.95 7.89
C TYR A 165 -8.05 -14.23 6.40
N PRO A 166 -8.67 -15.37 6.05
CA PRO A 166 -8.80 -15.83 4.67
C PRO A 166 -9.69 -14.93 3.78
N LYS A 167 -10.39 -13.96 4.38
CA LYS A 167 -11.26 -13.01 3.65
C LYS A 167 -10.67 -11.60 3.53
N LYS A 168 -9.53 -11.35 4.17
CA LYS A 168 -8.86 -10.04 4.13
C LYS A 168 -7.85 -10.03 2.99
N LEU A 169 -7.72 -8.86 2.34
CA LEU A 169 -6.80 -8.66 1.23
C LEU A 169 -5.37 -8.44 1.73
N VAL A 170 -4.42 -8.99 1.02
CA VAL A 170 -3.00 -8.65 1.17
C VAL A 170 -2.50 -8.15 -0.17
N MET A 171 -2.12 -6.89 -0.23
CA MET A 171 -1.68 -6.20 -1.43
C MET A 171 -0.20 -5.87 -1.33
N GLY A 172 0.48 -5.75 -2.45
CA GLY A 172 1.90 -5.43 -2.52
C GLY A 172 2.22 -4.32 -3.52
N GLU A 173 3.36 -3.68 -3.32
CA GLU A 173 3.91 -2.72 -4.26
C GLU A 173 5.02 -3.35 -5.07
N ASP A 174 5.02 -3.08 -6.37
CA ASP A 174 6.01 -3.56 -7.33
C ASP A 174 6.37 -5.04 -7.18
N GLY A 175 6.09 -5.81 -8.17
CA GLY A 175 6.26 -7.24 -8.08
C GLY A 175 7.31 -7.76 -9.07
N TYR A 176 7.76 -8.95 -8.80
CA TYR A 176 8.50 -9.79 -9.72
C TYR A 176 7.88 -11.20 -9.74
N ASP A 177 8.26 -12.03 -10.68
CA ASP A 177 7.60 -13.30 -10.97
C ASP A 177 7.39 -14.20 -9.76
N ALA A 178 8.35 -14.27 -8.83
CA ALA A 178 8.28 -15.15 -7.66
C ALA A 178 7.23 -14.69 -6.62
N ILE A 179 6.85 -13.40 -6.58
CA ILE A 179 5.93 -12.88 -5.57
C ILE A 179 4.54 -12.54 -6.09
N TYR A 180 4.31 -12.49 -7.39
CA TYR A 180 2.98 -12.17 -7.93
C TYR A 180 1.86 -13.07 -7.42
N GLY A 181 2.14 -14.34 -7.14
CA GLY A 181 1.17 -15.27 -6.57
C GLY A 181 0.93 -15.12 -5.06
N LEU A 182 1.70 -14.28 -4.38
CA LEU A 182 1.58 -14.08 -2.93
C LEU A 182 0.53 -13.05 -2.56
N PHE A 183 0.20 -12.14 -3.46
CA PHE A 183 -0.65 -10.99 -3.19
C PHE A 183 -1.92 -11.02 -4.05
N ASP A 184 -3.00 -10.49 -3.52
CA ASP A 184 -4.28 -10.40 -4.22
C ASP A 184 -4.26 -9.30 -5.27
N LEU A 185 -3.64 -8.18 -4.95
CA LEU A 185 -3.47 -7.02 -5.82
C LEU A 185 -2.03 -6.52 -5.74
N PHE A 186 -1.54 -6.02 -6.88
CA PHE A 186 -0.26 -5.35 -6.96
C PHE A 186 -0.40 -3.92 -7.46
N HIS A 187 0.25 -3.04 -6.76
CA HIS A 187 0.52 -1.70 -7.23
C HIS A 187 1.79 -1.69 -8.09
N THR A 188 1.76 -0.97 -9.19
CA THR A 188 2.92 -0.80 -10.08
C THR A 188 3.21 0.68 -10.25
N SER A 189 4.37 1.11 -9.78
CA SER A 189 4.77 2.52 -9.76
C SER A 189 5.07 3.10 -11.14
N GLY A 190 5.43 2.29 -12.11
CA GLY A 190 5.87 2.72 -13.43
C GLY A 190 4.80 2.75 -14.53
N GLY A 191 3.53 2.54 -14.21
CA GLY A 191 2.48 2.40 -15.22
C GLY A 191 2.48 1.03 -15.89
N PRO A 192 1.76 0.86 -17.02
CA PRO A 192 1.58 -0.44 -17.66
C PRO A 192 2.90 -1.03 -18.14
N LEU A 193 3.19 -2.23 -17.67
CA LEU A 193 4.38 -2.99 -18.07
C LEU A 193 4.16 -3.80 -19.36
N GLY A 194 2.93 -3.80 -19.90
CA GLY A 194 2.56 -4.64 -21.06
C GLY A 194 2.42 -6.13 -20.73
N LEU A 195 2.53 -6.48 -19.45
CA LEU A 195 2.45 -7.87 -18.98
C LEU A 195 1.11 -8.20 -18.31
N GLU A 196 0.21 -7.22 -18.16
CA GLU A 196 -1.01 -7.28 -17.36
C GLU A 196 -1.88 -8.50 -17.69
N LYS A 197 -2.04 -8.81 -18.99
CA LYS A 197 -2.82 -9.96 -19.45
C LYS A 197 -2.25 -11.31 -18.98
N TYR A 198 -0.92 -11.39 -18.77
CA TYR A 198 -0.27 -12.61 -18.30
C TYR A 198 -0.35 -12.73 -16.78
N LEU A 199 -0.33 -11.60 -16.09
CA LEU A 199 -0.38 -11.53 -14.64
C LEU A 199 -1.75 -11.84 -14.05
N LEU A 200 -2.82 -11.71 -14.85
CA LEU A 200 -4.19 -12.03 -14.42
C LEU A 200 -4.38 -13.43 -13.84
N ARG A 201 -3.48 -14.37 -14.13
CA ARG A 201 -3.49 -15.72 -13.56
C ARG A 201 -3.09 -15.75 -12.10
N TYR A 202 -2.38 -14.73 -11.64
CA TYR A 202 -1.74 -14.70 -10.33
C TYR A 202 -2.28 -13.57 -9.48
N THR A 203 -2.46 -12.38 -10.06
CA THR A 203 -2.82 -11.16 -9.36
C THR A 203 -3.48 -10.16 -10.31
N ARG A 204 -4.06 -9.11 -9.73
CA ARG A 204 -4.52 -7.93 -10.47
C ARG A 204 -3.58 -6.78 -10.18
N GLN A 205 -3.33 -5.97 -11.19
CA GLN A 205 -2.53 -4.76 -11.05
C GLN A 205 -3.41 -3.53 -10.98
N PHE A 206 -2.95 -2.55 -10.24
CA PHE A 206 -3.43 -1.18 -10.31
C PHE A 206 -2.22 -0.24 -10.36
N TYR A 207 -2.42 0.93 -10.93
CA TYR A 207 -1.42 1.97 -10.97
C TYR A 207 -1.88 3.09 -10.09
N TYR A 208 -0.96 3.66 -9.34
CA TYR A 208 -1.26 4.92 -8.74
C TYR A 208 -0.42 6.03 -9.38
N LEU A 209 -0.88 7.20 -9.19
CA LEU A 209 -0.23 8.39 -9.63
C LEU A 209 -0.19 9.31 -8.43
N ALA A 210 1.00 9.56 -7.94
CA ALA A 210 1.20 10.58 -6.96
C ALA A 210 0.88 11.93 -7.59
N TYR A 211 0.15 12.74 -6.87
CA TYR A 211 -0.19 14.08 -7.29
C TYR A 211 0.60 15.08 -6.45
N PRO A 212 1.43 15.94 -7.03
CA PRO A 212 2.18 16.92 -6.26
C PRO A 212 1.24 17.96 -5.68
N ALA A 213 1.30 18.19 -4.40
CA ALA A 213 0.68 19.34 -3.77
C ALA A 213 1.54 20.57 -3.99
N GLU A 214 0.94 21.76 -3.94
CA GLU A 214 1.66 23.03 -4.10
C GLU A 214 2.82 23.20 -3.11
N ASN A 215 2.75 22.55 -1.96
CA ASN A 215 3.70 22.69 -0.87
C ASN A 215 4.33 21.36 -0.44
N GLY A 216 4.48 20.39 -1.33
CA GLY A 216 5.15 19.15 -1.01
C GLY A 216 4.50 17.90 -1.58
N SER A 217 4.88 16.73 -1.08
CA SER A 217 4.27 15.48 -1.44
C SER A 217 2.85 15.39 -0.89
N ALA A 218 1.92 15.05 -1.74
CA ALA A 218 0.50 14.92 -1.39
C ALA A 218 0.10 13.48 -1.09
N GLY A 219 0.96 12.68 -0.59
CA GLY A 219 0.54 11.34 -0.22
C GLY A 219 1.62 10.29 -0.35
N ILE A 220 1.34 9.21 -1.03
CA ILE A 220 2.09 7.98 -1.01
C ILE A 220 3.46 8.12 -1.63
N HIS A 221 3.59 8.97 -2.64
CA HIS A 221 4.81 9.10 -3.40
C HIS A 221 5.19 10.52 -3.72
N GLU A 222 6.33 10.55 -4.29
CA GLU A 222 7.24 11.65 -4.47
C GLU A 222 6.68 12.71 -5.40
N ILE A 223 7.11 13.90 -5.14
CA ILE A 223 6.96 15.06 -6.01
C ILE A 223 7.50 14.72 -7.41
N GLY A 224 6.76 15.07 -8.43
CA GLY A 224 7.24 15.03 -9.82
C GLY A 224 6.79 13.83 -10.65
N TRP A 225 5.98 12.96 -10.11
CA TRP A 225 5.44 11.82 -10.85
C TRP A 225 4.14 12.11 -11.60
N SER A 226 3.53 13.24 -11.37
CA SER A 226 2.31 13.60 -12.05
C SER A 226 2.42 14.90 -12.78
N ASN A 227 1.75 14.98 -13.88
CA ASN A 227 1.40 16.20 -14.55
C ASN A 227 0.24 16.86 -13.82
N ASP A 228 -0.16 18.03 -14.26
CA ASP A 228 -1.14 18.93 -13.63
C ASP A 228 -2.59 18.39 -13.48
N SER A 229 -2.83 17.11 -13.64
CA SER A 229 -4.17 16.51 -13.57
C SER A 229 -4.26 15.39 -12.53
N PRO A 230 -5.38 15.22 -11.85
CA PRO A 230 -5.64 14.01 -11.08
C PRO A 230 -5.64 12.84 -12.04
N THR A 231 -4.79 11.92 -11.74
CA THR A 231 -4.52 10.84 -12.64
C THR A 231 -5.50 9.70 -12.39
N ILE A 232 -6.38 9.54 -13.31
CA ILE A 232 -7.11 8.32 -13.48
C ILE A 232 -6.33 7.49 -14.49
N ASN A 233 -5.93 6.34 -14.07
CA ASN A 233 -5.24 5.39 -14.90
C ASN A 233 -6.03 5.12 -16.19
N ASP A 234 -5.42 5.33 -17.34
CA ASP A 234 -6.01 5.08 -18.66
C ASP A 234 -5.80 3.63 -19.15
N ALA A 235 -5.25 2.76 -18.32
CA ALA A 235 -5.07 1.37 -18.67
C ALA A 235 -6.41 0.64 -18.89
N ASP A 236 -6.40 -0.38 -19.72
CA ASP A 236 -7.60 -1.17 -20.04
C ASP A 236 -8.14 -1.86 -18.78
N PRO A 237 -9.36 -1.53 -18.33
CA PRO A 237 -9.97 -2.11 -17.13
C PRO A 237 -10.13 -3.63 -17.19
N LYS A 238 -10.00 -4.22 -18.35
CA LYS A 238 -9.99 -5.67 -18.52
C LYS A 238 -8.79 -6.32 -17.83
N TYR A 239 -7.65 -5.64 -17.83
CA TYR A 239 -6.39 -6.17 -17.31
C TYR A 239 -5.93 -5.52 -16.01
N THR A 240 -6.33 -4.29 -15.80
CA THR A 240 -5.90 -3.49 -14.65
C THR A 240 -7.10 -2.90 -13.92
N ILE A 241 -6.90 -2.61 -12.66
CA ILE A 241 -7.90 -1.92 -11.85
C ILE A 241 -7.69 -0.41 -12.02
N PRO A 242 -8.70 0.32 -12.50
CA PRO A 242 -8.62 1.77 -12.58
C PRO A 242 -8.46 2.39 -11.19
N SER A 243 -7.52 3.31 -11.06
CA SER A 243 -7.23 4.00 -9.81
C SER A 243 -7.44 5.50 -9.94
N ILE A 244 -7.88 6.11 -8.87
CA ILE A 244 -8.06 7.55 -8.75
C ILE A 244 -7.34 8.00 -7.49
N SER A 245 -6.40 8.91 -7.62
CA SER A 245 -5.82 9.60 -6.46
C SER A 245 -6.63 10.84 -6.14
N LEU A 246 -7.12 10.94 -4.92
CA LEU A 246 -7.95 12.05 -4.45
C LEU A 246 -7.25 12.77 -3.31
N PHE A 247 -7.05 14.08 -3.48
CA PHE A 247 -6.46 14.95 -2.49
C PHE A 247 -7.43 16.05 -2.06
N HIS A 248 -7.11 16.72 -0.98
CA HIS A 248 -7.89 17.85 -0.52
C HIS A 248 -8.03 18.94 -1.58
N GLY A 249 -9.25 19.32 -1.88
CA GLY A 249 -9.55 20.33 -2.93
C GLY A 249 -9.68 19.79 -4.35
N ASP A 250 -9.21 18.59 -4.63
CA ASP A 250 -9.24 18.03 -6.00
C ASP A 250 -10.65 17.77 -6.51
N LYS A 251 -11.57 17.48 -5.63
CA LYS A 251 -12.95 17.20 -6.03
C LYS A 251 -13.57 18.39 -6.80
N GLU A 252 -13.37 19.59 -6.32
CA GLU A 252 -13.91 20.79 -6.98
C GLU A 252 -13.19 21.10 -8.29
N LYS A 253 -11.85 21.03 -8.26
CA LYS A 253 -11.00 21.35 -9.40
C LYS A 253 -11.16 20.36 -10.56
N TYR A 254 -11.32 19.07 -10.24
CA TYR A 254 -11.24 17.98 -11.23
C TYR A 254 -12.52 17.15 -11.35
N ASN A 255 -13.61 17.64 -10.81
CA ASN A 255 -14.86 16.89 -10.74
C ASN A 255 -15.33 16.37 -12.12
N LEU A 256 -15.19 17.17 -13.17
CA LEU A 256 -15.59 16.79 -14.54
C LEU A 256 -14.75 15.63 -15.07
N GLU A 257 -13.44 15.69 -14.86
CA GLU A 257 -12.51 14.66 -15.30
C GLU A 257 -12.73 13.34 -14.52
N ILE A 258 -12.85 13.43 -13.20
CA ILE A 258 -13.13 12.27 -12.34
C ILE A 258 -14.43 11.61 -12.78
N ASN A 259 -15.50 12.37 -12.94
CA ASN A 259 -16.79 11.81 -13.37
C ASN A 259 -16.73 11.20 -14.77
N SER A 260 -16.01 11.82 -15.71
CA SER A 260 -15.82 11.26 -17.05
C SER A 260 -15.15 9.87 -16.98
N LYS A 261 -14.12 9.72 -16.17
CA LYS A 261 -13.42 8.43 -16.02
C LYS A 261 -14.27 7.37 -15.29
N LEU A 262 -15.03 7.79 -14.29
CA LEU A 262 -15.98 6.90 -13.61
C LEU A 262 -17.06 6.38 -14.57
N GLU A 263 -17.57 7.23 -15.46
CA GLU A 263 -18.53 6.82 -16.50
C GLU A 263 -17.90 5.86 -17.53
N VAL A 264 -16.63 6.05 -17.90
CA VAL A 264 -15.90 5.09 -18.75
C VAL A 264 -15.84 3.71 -18.09
N TYR A 265 -15.49 3.63 -16.80
CA TYR A 265 -15.47 2.38 -16.07
C TYR A 265 -16.84 1.72 -15.97
N LYS A 266 -17.87 2.48 -15.65
CA LYS A 266 -19.25 2.02 -15.58
C LYS A 266 -19.74 1.44 -16.93
N ASN A 267 -19.46 2.15 -18.02
CA ASN A 267 -19.80 1.69 -19.37
C ASN A 267 -19.03 0.43 -19.77
N TRP A 268 -17.76 0.32 -19.40
CA TRP A 268 -16.97 -0.88 -19.62
C TRP A 268 -17.55 -2.08 -18.85
N LYS A 269 -17.91 -1.91 -17.60
CA LYS A 269 -18.49 -2.98 -16.77
C LYS A 269 -19.82 -3.49 -17.36
N MET A 270 -20.67 -2.61 -17.85
CA MET A 270 -21.94 -3.01 -18.47
C MET A 270 -21.75 -3.83 -19.74
N LYS A 271 -20.64 -3.66 -20.44
CA LYS A 271 -20.32 -4.36 -21.69
C LYS A 271 -19.51 -5.63 -21.50
N SER A 272 -18.84 -5.77 -20.37
CA SER A 272 -18.01 -6.95 -20.10
C SER A 272 -18.87 -8.12 -19.67
N THR A 273 -18.85 -9.19 -20.45
CA THR A 273 -19.41 -10.49 -20.08
C THR A 273 -18.81 -10.95 -18.74
N PRO A 274 -19.54 -11.66 -17.88
CA PRO A 274 -19.03 -12.13 -16.61
C PRO A 274 -17.68 -12.82 -16.80
N LEU A 275 -16.67 -12.38 -16.09
CA LEU A 275 -15.39 -13.08 -16.00
C LEU A 275 -15.70 -14.52 -15.60
N MET A 276 -15.20 -15.46 -16.39
CA MET A 276 -15.45 -16.88 -16.19
C MET A 276 -15.23 -17.22 -14.72
N LYS A 277 -16.29 -17.72 -14.09
CA LYS A 277 -16.16 -18.43 -12.82
C LYS A 277 -15.43 -19.73 -13.14
N ASN A 278 -14.17 -19.79 -12.81
CA ASN A 278 -13.46 -21.04 -12.67
C ASN A 278 -13.44 -21.44 -11.22
#